data_a578ff3fa5ac4fb6a90ef98f8ddc758a
#
_entry.id   a578ff3fa5ac4fb6a90ef98f8ddc758a
#
_cell.length_a   1.000
_cell.length_b   1.000
_cell.length_c   1.000
_cell.angle_alpha   90.00
_cell.angle_beta   90.00
_cell.angle_gamma   90.00
#
_symmetry.space_group_name_H-M   'P 1'
#
loop_
_entity.id
_entity.type
_entity.pdbx_description
1 polymer ?
#
loop_
_entity_poly.entity_id
_entity_poly.type
_entity_poly.pdbx_seq_one_letter_code
_entity_poly.pdbx_strand_id
1 'polypeptide(L)'
;MTTPSSRRPGRAPLADWRRHLHLSDIRGLAQLATQGTLGITELVEKVQGNVYKAVAAPLGAAGQKFVDRTAGASGVRKKGITGLVYGSVKGVTRLAGGGVDALLARVAPRPGPQASSPQREALLAALNGVLGDQLLDTANPLAIRMSLRHDGQSLPMDQAALAQRLPHATGKILLLVHGLCMNDLQWRADSPADALPGHGQDYGEGLAQELGYTPVYLHYNTGLHTSVNGGQLAALLEQLLQAWPRKVEALTLLTHSMGGLVARSAWHSAAARGMHWPSRLRHLVFLGTPHHGAPLEKVGSWVDTVLGSNPLTRPFAKIGQIRSAGITDLRYGNVLPADWQGADRFSGGPDRRPPVPLPAGVACLAVAATLGRVPAAAAAGRQFDAALGDGLVPLASALGQHAEVARCLAFPTDRQWVASGTGHIALLHSLPVYQQLRRWLA
;
A
#
# COMPACT_ATOMS: atom_id res chain seq x y z
N MET A 1 -49.94 35.36 22.78
CA MET A 1 -48.54 35.86 22.65
C MET A 1 -47.62 34.85 23.29
N THR A 2 -47.08 33.96 22.49
CA THR A 2 -46.14 32.89 22.92
C THR A 2 -44.78 33.23 22.35
N THR A 3 -43.82 33.46 23.24
CA THR A 3 -42.42 33.78 22.91
C THR A 3 -41.70 32.53 22.34
N PRO A 4 -40.89 32.67 21.27
CA PRO A 4 -40.12 31.55 20.76
C PRO A 4 -38.86 31.30 21.61
N SER A 5 -38.74 30.05 22.05
CA SER A 5 -37.57 29.50 22.75
C SER A 5 -36.34 29.52 21.82
N SER A 6 -35.32 30.25 22.22
CA SER A 6 -34.00 30.26 21.55
C SER A 6 -33.29 28.94 21.85
N ARG A 7 -33.26 28.03 20.87
CA ARG A 7 -32.34 26.86 20.87
C ARG A 7 -30.89 27.36 20.74
N ARG A 8 -30.09 27.17 21.77
CA ARG A 8 -28.64 27.33 21.72
C ARG A 8 -28.07 26.33 20.69
N PRO A 9 -27.17 26.73 19.79
CA PRO A 9 -26.51 25.78 18.89
C PRO A 9 -25.70 24.80 19.74
N GLY A 10 -25.98 23.50 19.57
CA GLY A 10 -25.25 22.43 20.21
C GLY A 10 -23.75 22.51 19.85
N ARG A 11 -22.90 22.43 20.85
CA ARG A 11 -21.44 22.27 20.64
C ARG A 11 -21.23 20.99 19.83
N ALA A 12 -20.73 21.15 18.61
CA ALA A 12 -20.24 20.03 17.83
C ALA A 12 -19.12 19.29 18.62
N PRO A 13 -19.13 17.97 18.64
CA PRO A 13 -18.20 17.21 19.46
C PRO A 13 -16.77 17.41 18.97
N LEU A 14 -15.90 17.97 19.80
CA LEU A 14 -14.45 18.12 19.63
C LEU A 14 -13.70 16.78 19.53
N ALA A 15 -14.45 15.66 19.47
CA ALA A 15 -13.89 14.31 19.62
C ALA A 15 -13.35 13.68 18.33
N ASP A 16 -13.58 14.27 17.15
CA ASP A 16 -13.33 13.56 15.87
C ASP A 16 -11.96 13.83 15.24
N TRP A 17 -11.28 14.92 15.59
CA TRP A 17 -9.96 15.22 15.04
C TRP A 17 -8.87 14.20 15.43
N ARG A 18 -9.03 13.51 16.58
CA ARG A 18 -8.12 12.46 17.05
C ARG A 18 -8.07 11.24 16.13
N ARG A 19 -9.09 11.04 15.31
CA ARG A 19 -9.13 9.98 14.28
C ARG A 19 -8.31 10.32 13.06
N HIS A 20 -8.11 11.62 12.80
CA HIS A 20 -7.45 12.13 11.60
C HIS A 20 -6.01 12.59 11.85
N LEU A 21 -5.61 12.81 13.10
CA LEU A 21 -4.25 13.27 13.44
C LEU A 21 -3.80 12.66 14.77
N HIS A 22 -2.76 11.87 14.73
CA HIS A 22 -2.11 11.33 15.91
C HIS A 22 -0.91 12.21 16.30
N LEU A 23 -0.54 12.25 17.59
CA LEU A 23 0.67 12.97 18.04
C LEU A 23 1.94 12.42 17.38
N SER A 24 1.97 11.12 17.07
CA SER A 24 3.04 10.49 16.29
C SER A 24 3.19 11.10 14.89
N ASP A 25 2.09 11.56 14.27
CA ASP A 25 2.15 12.17 12.94
C ASP A 25 2.81 13.53 12.99
N ILE A 26 2.49 14.34 14.01
CA ILE A 26 3.13 15.64 14.24
C ILE A 26 4.61 15.45 14.48
N ARG A 27 5.00 14.47 15.28
CA ARG A 27 6.40 14.14 15.56
C ARG A 27 7.13 13.69 14.28
N GLY A 28 6.55 12.79 13.52
CA GLY A 28 7.13 12.28 12.28
C GLY A 28 7.29 13.37 11.22
N LEU A 29 6.29 14.25 11.06
CA LEU A 29 6.37 15.39 10.16
C LEU A 29 7.44 16.41 10.60
N ALA A 30 7.58 16.66 11.91
CA ALA A 30 8.64 17.52 12.44
C ALA A 30 10.04 16.93 12.18
N GLN A 31 10.22 15.62 12.33
CA GLN A 31 11.46 14.94 11.99
C GLN A 31 11.78 15.03 10.49
N LEU A 32 10.81 14.82 9.60
CA LEU A 32 11.00 14.99 8.16
C LEU A 32 11.41 16.42 7.79
N ALA A 33 10.80 17.43 8.40
CA ALA A 33 11.14 18.84 8.19
C ALA A 33 12.57 19.19 8.65
N THR A 34 13.05 18.55 9.71
CA THR A 34 14.41 18.77 10.24
C THR A 34 15.49 18.06 9.43
N GLN A 35 15.18 16.97 8.77
CA GLN A 35 16.13 16.18 7.98
C GLN A 35 16.53 16.82 6.63
N GLY A 36 15.85 17.94 6.25
CA GLY A 36 16.41 18.94 5.32
C GLY A 36 16.61 18.51 3.87
N THR A 37 15.88 17.55 3.34
CA THR A 37 15.87 17.32 1.91
C THR A 37 14.89 18.30 1.25
N LEU A 38 15.38 19.20 0.39
CA LEU A 38 14.65 20.33 -0.22
C LEU A 38 13.28 19.95 -0.84
N GLY A 39 13.11 18.73 -1.32
CA GLY A 39 11.82 18.22 -1.81
C GLY A 39 10.82 17.84 -0.70
N ILE A 40 11.31 17.45 0.47
CA ILE A 40 10.48 16.97 1.58
C ILE A 40 9.80 18.15 2.29
N THR A 41 10.46 19.31 2.39
CA THR A 41 9.90 20.50 3.05
C THR A 41 8.63 20.99 2.34
N GLU A 42 8.62 21.05 1.02
CA GLU A 42 7.41 21.40 0.26
C GLU A 42 6.30 20.36 0.40
N LEU A 43 6.66 19.08 0.53
CA LEU A 43 5.72 17.99 0.78
C LEU A 43 5.07 18.13 2.15
N VAL A 44 5.88 18.34 3.19
CA VAL A 44 5.41 18.50 4.57
C VAL A 44 4.46 19.69 4.66
N GLU A 45 4.78 20.84 4.03
CA GLU A 45 3.89 22.01 3.99
C GLU A 45 2.56 21.72 3.29
N LYS A 46 2.59 20.99 2.15
CA LYS A 46 1.37 20.64 1.42
C LYS A 46 0.52 19.61 2.14
N VAL A 47 1.15 18.62 2.78
CA VAL A 47 0.48 17.61 3.61
C VAL A 47 -0.14 18.25 4.84
N GLN A 48 0.61 19.09 5.57
CA GLN A 48 0.08 19.88 6.68
C GLN A 48 -1.11 20.74 6.24
N GLY A 49 -1.00 21.45 5.13
CA GLY A 49 -2.08 22.27 4.58
C GLY A 49 -3.33 21.46 4.23
N ASN A 50 -3.18 20.24 3.70
CA ASN A 50 -4.30 19.38 3.37
C ASN A 50 -4.91 18.70 4.60
N VAL A 51 -4.08 18.29 5.57
CA VAL A 51 -4.54 17.76 6.86
C VAL A 51 -5.30 18.85 7.63
N TYR A 52 -4.77 20.08 7.68
CA TYR A 52 -5.50 21.19 8.30
C TYR A 52 -6.82 21.50 7.62
N LYS A 53 -6.89 21.46 6.29
CA LYS A 53 -8.12 21.65 5.53
C LYS A 53 -9.12 20.52 5.79
N ALA A 54 -8.67 19.27 5.80
CA ALA A 54 -9.52 18.09 6.07
C ALA A 54 -10.07 18.09 7.49
N VAL A 55 -9.27 18.53 8.48
CA VAL A 55 -9.68 18.66 9.88
C VAL A 55 -10.60 19.88 10.11
N ALA A 56 -10.39 20.95 9.35
CA ALA A 56 -11.17 22.19 9.48
C ALA A 56 -12.48 22.19 8.69
N ALA A 57 -12.57 21.38 7.62
CA ALA A 57 -13.77 21.31 6.77
C ALA A 57 -15.07 21.01 7.56
N PRO A 58 -15.11 20.06 8.50
CA PRO A 58 -16.31 19.80 9.30
C PRO A 58 -16.62 20.90 10.34
N LEU A 59 -15.69 21.83 10.60
CA LEU A 59 -15.85 22.90 11.59
C LEU A 59 -16.39 24.22 10.98
N GLY A 60 -16.69 24.25 9.67
CA GLY A 60 -17.26 25.39 8.97
C GLY A 60 -16.41 26.68 9.12
N ALA A 61 -17.06 27.83 9.35
CA ALA A 61 -16.40 29.13 9.45
C ALA A 61 -15.37 29.24 10.61
N ALA A 62 -15.53 28.46 11.68
CA ALA A 62 -14.55 28.41 12.79
C ALA A 62 -13.28 27.67 12.39
N GLY A 63 -13.41 26.58 11.61
CA GLY A 63 -12.30 25.84 11.05
C GLY A 63 -11.52 26.65 10.03
N GLN A 64 -12.21 27.41 9.18
CA GLN A 64 -11.57 28.29 8.20
C GLN A 64 -10.73 29.39 8.89
N LYS A 65 -11.24 30.01 9.95
CA LYS A 65 -10.48 30.99 10.76
C LYS A 65 -9.25 30.39 11.45
N PHE A 66 -9.30 29.11 11.81
CA PHE A 66 -8.16 28.39 12.37
C PHE A 66 -7.09 28.13 11.29
N VAL A 67 -7.50 27.68 10.10
CA VAL A 67 -6.60 27.50 8.94
C VAL A 67 -5.97 28.83 8.55
N ASP A 68 -6.75 29.91 8.45
CA ASP A 68 -6.26 31.23 8.08
C ASP A 68 -5.29 31.82 9.11
N ARG A 69 -5.49 31.56 10.40
CA ARG A 69 -4.54 31.96 11.47
C ARG A 69 -3.24 31.16 11.43
N THR A 70 -3.31 29.85 11.16
CA THR A 70 -2.12 28.98 11.10
C THR A 70 -1.37 29.14 9.77
N ALA A 71 -2.09 29.37 8.66
CA ALA A 71 -1.49 29.71 7.38
C ALA A 71 -1.00 31.16 7.32
N GLY A 72 -1.65 32.08 8.03
CA GLY A 72 -1.26 33.49 8.12
C GLY A 72 -0.05 33.75 9.01
N ALA A 73 0.25 32.86 9.97
CA ALA A 73 1.50 32.89 10.75
C ALA A 73 2.72 32.51 9.88
N SER A 74 2.51 31.89 8.72
CA SER A 74 3.50 31.63 7.68
C SER A 74 3.63 32.78 6.67
N GLY A 75 3.13 33.95 7.00
CA GLY A 75 3.09 35.18 6.18
C GLY A 75 4.46 35.66 5.71
N VAL A 76 4.96 34.99 4.66
CA VAL A 76 6.21 35.34 4.00
C VAL A 76 5.93 36.10 2.72
N ARG A 77 6.20 37.40 2.79
CA ARG A 77 6.40 38.25 1.61
C ARG A 77 7.52 37.66 0.75
N LYS A 78 7.21 37.45 -0.53
CA LYS A 78 8.14 37.03 -1.59
C LYS A 78 9.37 37.94 -1.64
N LYS A 79 10.44 37.62 -0.91
CA LYS A 79 11.81 38.08 -1.17
C LYS A 79 12.78 37.01 -0.66
N GLY A 80 13.40 36.27 -1.59
CA GLY A 80 14.55 35.41 -1.34
C GLY A 80 14.24 34.05 -0.69
N ILE A 81 13.90 33.05 -1.50
CA ILE A 81 13.56 31.67 -1.10
C ILE A 81 14.66 31.02 -0.25
N THR A 82 15.92 31.31 -0.49
CA THR A 82 17.06 30.71 0.21
C THR A 82 17.26 31.21 1.66
N GLY A 83 17.00 32.48 1.97
CA GLY A 83 17.20 33.01 3.31
C GLY A 83 16.14 32.57 4.32
N LEU A 84 14.93 32.29 3.84
CA LEU A 84 13.80 31.93 4.71
C LEU A 84 13.76 30.45 5.05
N VAL A 85 14.12 29.57 4.08
CA VAL A 85 14.27 28.13 4.32
C VAL A 85 15.37 27.90 5.37
N TYR A 86 16.49 28.61 5.27
CA TYR A 86 17.55 28.55 6.30
C TYR A 86 17.11 29.12 7.64
N GLY A 87 16.27 30.15 7.66
CA GLY A 87 15.76 30.78 8.90
C GLY A 87 14.72 29.90 9.61
N SER A 88 13.78 29.30 8.86
CA SER A 88 12.75 28.39 9.41
C SER A 88 13.35 27.05 9.84
N VAL A 89 14.28 26.49 9.06
CA VAL A 89 15.02 25.25 9.42
C VAL A 89 15.86 25.50 10.68
N LYS A 90 16.59 26.64 10.78
CA LYS A 90 17.33 27.01 12.03
C LYS A 90 16.39 27.25 13.22
N GLY A 91 15.22 27.85 13.01
CA GLY A 91 14.21 28.06 14.06
C GLY A 91 13.60 26.77 14.56
N VAL A 92 13.20 25.91 13.64
CA VAL A 92 12.65 24.58 13.96
C VAL A 92 13.74 23.66 14.54
N THR A 93 14.97 23.70 14.02
CA THR A 93 16.10 22.90 14.55
C THR A 93 16.50 23.33 15.97
N ARG A 94 16.43 24.62 16.33
CA ARG A 94 16.68 25.09 17.69
C ARG A 94 15.54 24.77 18.68
N LEU A 95 14.29 24.73 18.21
CA LEU A 95 13.12 24.34 19.01
C LEU A 95 12.94 22.80 19.06
N ALA A 96 13.34 22.06 18.01
CA ALA A 96 13.28 20.61 17.93
C ALA A 96 14.52 19.89 18.49
N GLY A 97 15.63 20.64 18.72
CA GLY A 97 16.86 20.10 19.30
C GLY A 97 16.64 19.54 20.70
N GLY A 98 16.21 18.28 20.81
CA GLY A 98 16.16 17.48 22.04
C GLY A 98 15.01 17.75 23.00
N GLY A 99 14.41 18.96 23.02
CA GLY A 99 13.37 19.32 23.99
C GLY A 99 11.96 18.96 23.56
N VAL A 100 11.59 19.24 22.32
CA VAL A 100 10.23 18.97 21.81
C VAL A 100 10.03 17.47 21.58
N ASP A 101 11.04 16.76 21.08
CA ASP A 101 10.97 15.30 20.88
C ASP A 101 10.83 14.57 22.23
N ALA A 102 11.60 14.99 23.25
CA ALA A 102 11.50 14.48 24.62
C ALA A 102 10.17 14.84 25.30
N LEU A 103 9.64 16.05 25.03
CA LEU A 103 8.35 16.48 25.56
C LEU A 103 7.20 15.73 24.89
N LEU A 104 7.21 15.61 23.57
CA LEU A 104 6.21 14.83 22.82
C LEU A 104 6.27 13.34 23.15
N ALA A 105 7.46 12.80 23.38
CA ALA A 105 7.61 11.41 23.82
C ALA A 105 7.04 11.16 25.24
N ARG A 106 7.03 12.18 26.11
CA ARG A 106 6.46 12.10 27.47
C ARG A 106 4.94 12.34 27.49
N VAL A 107 4.45 13.16 26.57
CA VAL A 107 3.02 13.54 26.48
C VAL A 107 2.24 12.61 25.55
N ALA A 108 2.95 11.88 24.67
CA ALA A 108 2.31 10.92 23.79
C ALA A 108 1.64 9.81 24.63
N PRO A 109 0.30 9.67 24.58
CA PRO A 109 -0.35 8.50 25.17
C PRO A 109 0.26 7.24 24.56
N ARG A 110 0.47 6.21 25.38
CA ARG A 110 0.82 4.89 24.86
C ARG A 110 -0.16 4.55 23.73
N PRO A 111 0.33 3.97 22.60
CA PRO A 111 -0.55 3.63 21.50
C PRO A 111 -1.62 2.64 21.99
N GLY A 112 -2.78 3.18 22.32
CA GLY A 112 -4.01 2.39 22.43
C GLY A 112 -4.55 2.13 21.02
N PRO A 113 -5.45 1.16 20.83
CA PRO A 113 -6.06 0.86 19.55
C PRO A 113 -7.01 2.02 19.16
N GLN A 114 -6.44 3.16 18.72
CA GLN A 114 -7.25 4.23 18.15
C GLN A 114 -7.49 3.89 16.69
N ALA A 115 -8.77 3.77 16.31
CA ALA A 115 -9.16 3.58 14.93
C ALA A 115 -8.64 4.76 14.10
N SER A 116 -7.73 4.48 13.16
CA SER A 116 -7.23 5.45 12.20
C SER A 116 -8.29 5.72 11.13
N SER A 117 -8.39 6.96 10.64
CA SER A 117 -9.31 7.24 9.54
C SER A 117 -8.77 6.70 8.21
N PRO A 118 -9.64 6.29 7.26
CA PRO A 118 -9.22 5.86 5.93
C PRO A 118 -8.36 6.91 5.22
N GLN A 119 -8.64 8.20 5.41
CA GLN A 119 -7.86 9.30 4.83
C GLN A 119 -6.43 9.35 5.38
N ARG A 120 -6.27 9.17 6.70
CA ARG A 120 -4.95 9.09 7.32
C ARG A 120 -4.18 7.87 6.83
N GLU A 121 -4.82 6.70 6.74
CA GLU A 121 -4.20 5.47 6.24
C GLU A 121 -3.75 5.63 4.79
N ALA A 122 -4.55 6.25 3.92
CA ALA A 122 -4.19 6.54 2.53
C ALA A 122 -2.98 7.48 2.44
N LEU A 123 -2.95 8.53 3.28
CA LEU A 123 -1.83 9.47 3.34
C LEU A 123 -0.53 8.81 3.80
N LEU A 124 -0.61 7.96 4.85
CA LEU A 124 0.55 7.20 5.34
C LEU A 124 1.05 6.19 4.30
N ALA A 125 0.14 5.51 3.60
CA ALA A 125 0.50 4.58 2.54
C ALA A 125 1.24 5.28 1.39
N ALA A 126 0.73 6.44 0.95
CA ALA A 126 1.37 7.27 -0.06
C ALA A 126 2.77 7.74 0.37
N LEU A 127 2.89 8.27 1.59
CA LEU A 127 4.16 8.72 2.15
C LEU A 127 5.18 7.58 2.25
N ASN A 128 4.74 6.40 2.73
CA ASN A 128 5.61 5.24 2.83
C ASN A 128 5.98 4.68 1.44
N GLY A 129 5.08 4.72 0.46
CA GLY A 129 5.42 4.34 -0.90
C GLY A 129 6.55 5.17 -1.49
N VAL A 130 6.59 6.47 -1.20
CA VAL A 130 7.58 7.40 -1.77
C VAL A 130 8.86 7.49 -0.94
N LEU A 131 8.77 7.47 0.40
CA LEU A 131 9.85 7.74 1.35
C LEU A 131 10.07 6.62 2.37
N GLY A 132 9.44 5.46 2.19
CA GLY A 132 9.35 4.45 3.22
C GLY A 132 10.69 3.88 3.70
N ASP A 133 11.68 3.77 2.83
CA ASP A 133 13.05 3.40 3.17
C ASP A 133 13.70 4.45 4.08
N GLN A 134 13.60 5.74 3.73
CA GLN A 134 14.12 6.84 4.54
C GLN A 134 13.41 6.96 5.89
N LEU A 135 12.08 6.76 5.91
CA LEU A 135 11.32 6.76 7.16
C LEU A 135 11.78 5.65 8.10
N LEU A 136 12.07 4.47 7.57
CA LEU A 136 12.57 3.35 8.36
C LEU A 136 13.99 3.62 8.88
N ASP A 137 14.91 4.04 8.00
CA ASP A 137 16.31 4.30 8.33
C ASP A 137 16.48 5.37 9.41
N THR A 138 15.57 6.33 9.45
CA THR A 138 15.55 7.40 10.45
C THR A 138 14.67 7.10 11.67
N ALA A 139 14.16 5.88 11.79
CA ALA A 139 13.23 5.47 12.84
C ALA A 139 12.04 6.44 13.00
N ASN A 140 11.55 6.98 11.88
CA ASN A 140 10.46 7.94 11.88
C ASN A 140 9.14 7.28 12.31
N PRO A 141 8.35 7.89 13.21
CA PRO A 141 7.05 7.35 13.65
C PRO A 141 6.02 7.13 12.54
N LEU A 142 6.21 7.76 11.37
CA LEU A 142 5.33 7.57 10.20
C LEU A 142 5.69 6.33 9.38
N ALA A 143 6.81 5.65 9.68
CA ALA A 143 7.16 4.40 9.03
C ALA A 143 6.14 3.31 9.37
N ILE A 144 5.49 2.76 8.35
CA ILE A 144 4.55 1.65 8.51
C ILE A 144 5.35 0.39 8.89
N ARG A 145 4.92 -0.26 9.97
CA ARG A 145 5.41 -1.60 10.35
C ARG A 145 4.50 -2.65 9.76
N MET A 146 5.09 -3.70 9.20
CA MET A 146 4.32 -4.79 8.62
C MET A 146 3.43 -5.45 9.68
N SER A 147 2.17 -5.63 9.36
CA SER A 147 1.18 -6.30 10.21
C SER A 147 0.09 -6.95 9.35
N LEU A 148 -0.54 -7.96 9.92
CA LEU A 148 -1.77 -8.52 9.36
C LEU A 148 -2.95 -7.81 9.99
N ARG A 149 -3.96 -7.51 9.18
CA ARG A 149 -5.16 -6.78 9.59
C ARG A 149 -6.43 -7.54 9.20
N HIS A 150 -7.47 -7.26 9.96
CA HIS A 150 -8.85 -7.60 9.63
C HIS A 150 -9.72 -6.41 10.03
N ASP A 151 -10.58 -5.94 9.14
CA ASP A 151 -11.37 -4.70 9.33
C ASP A 151 -10.53 -3.48 9.71
N GLY A 152 -9.38 -3.30 9.04
CA GLY A 152 -8.46 -2.18 9.28
C GLY A 152 -7.75 -2.21 10.63
N GLN A 153 -7.89 -3.27 11.42
CA GLN A 153 -7.25 -3.42 12.72
C GLN A 153 -6.21 -4.54 12.72
N SER A 154 -5.05 -4.29 13.33
CA SER A 154 -3.98 -5.28 13.42
C SER A 154 -4.42 -6.51 14.19
N LEU A 155 -4.07 -7.68 13.65
CA LEU A 155 -4.32 -8.97 14.28
C LEU A 155 -3.20 -9.30 15.28
N PRO A 156 -3.54 -9.80 16.48
CA PRO A 156 -2.54 -10.32 17.41
C PRO A 156 -1.98 -11.64 16.90
N MET A 157 -0.67 -11.89 17.12
CA MET A 157 -0.01 -13.15 16.79
C MET A 157 0.02 -14.08 18.02
N ASP A 158 -1.05 -14.10 18.80
CA ASP A 158 -1.33 -15.01 19.90
C ASP A 158 -2.61 -15.79 19.60
N GLN A 159 -2.60 -17.11 19.80
CA GLN A 159 -3.70 -18.00 19.39
C GLN A 159 -5.03 -17.64 20.07
N ALA A 160 -5.01 -17.37 21.38
CA ALA A 160 -6.23 -17.09 22.13
C ALA A 160 -6.83 -15.72 21.73
N ALA A 161 -5.96 -14.71 21.62
CA ALA A 161 -6.36 -13.37 21.20
C ALA A 161 -6.81 -13.36 19.73
N LEU A 162 -6.15 -14.14 18.86
CA LEU A 162 -6.55 -14.27 17.46
C LEU A 162 -7.91 -14.97 17.32
N ALA A 163 -8.17 -16.01 18.13
CA ALA A 163 -9.48 -16.68 18.18
C ALA A 163 -10.62 -15.75 18.59
N GLN A 164 -10.37 -14.85 19.53
CA GLN A 164 -11.34 -13.83 19.93
C GLN A 164 -11.59 -12.81 18.82
N ARG A 165 -10.53 -12.45 18.07
CA ARG A 165 -10.62 -11.47 17.00
C ARG A 165 -11.27 -12.04 15.73
N LEU A 166 -11.08 -13.34 15.47
CA LEU A 166 -11.61 -14.08 14.32
C LEU A 166 -12.45 -15.29 14.81
N PRO A 167 -13.61 -15.08 15.43
CA PRO A 167 -14.41 -16.16 16.03
C PRO A 167 -14.93 -17.17 15.00
N HIS A 168 -15.05 -16.73 13.75
CA HIS A 168 -15.52 -17.55 12.63
C HIS A 168 -14.37 -18.02 11.71
N ALA A 169 -13.12 -17.99 12.20
CA ALA A 169 -11.97 -18.45 11.43
C ALA A 169 -12.18 -19.89 10.93
N THR A 170 -11.88 -20.14 9.68
CA THR A 170 -11.88 -21.46 9.04
C THR A 170 -10.46 -21.99 8.87
N GLY A 171 -10.29 -23.20 8.35
CA GLY A 171 -8.99 -23.74 7.97
C GLY A 171 -8.43 -23.15 6.67
N LYS A 172 -9.22 -22.37 5.92
CA LYS A 172 -8.85 -21.78 4.65
C LYS A 172 -8.52 -20.29 4.84
N ILE A 173 -7.25 -19.94 4.78
CA ILE A 173 -6.78 -18.55 4.94
C ILE A 173 -6.64 -17.90 3.57
N LEU A 174 -7.20 -16.70 3.40
CA LEU A 174 -7.00 -15.86 2.23
C LEU A 174 -6.25 -14.60 2.65
N LEU A 175 -4.97 -14.48 2.29
CA LEU A 175 -4.20 -13.26 2.53
C LEU A 175 -4.23 -12.36 1.28
N LEU A 176 -4.73 -11.14 1.47
CA LEU A 176 -4.76 -10.11 0.45
C LEU A 176 -3.56 -9.17 0.61
N VAL A 177 -2.76 -9.00 -0.46
CA VAL A 177 -1.52 -8.21 -0.45
C VAL A 177 -1.62 -7.08 -1.47
N HIS A 178 -1.67 -5.85 -0.99
CA HIS A 178 -1.84 -4.65 -1.83
C HIS A 178 -0.57 -4.23 -2.58
N GLY A 179 -0.70 -3.26 -3.49
CA GLY A 179 0.37 -2.71 -4.31
C GLY A 179 1.09 -1.49 -3.70
N LEU A 180 1.99 -0.89 -4.50
CA LEU A 180 2.77 0.32 -4.14
C LEU A 180 1.85 1.50 -3.79
N CYS A 181 2.22 2.26 -2.76
CA CYS A 181 1.47 3.43 -2.25
C CYS A 181 0.04 3.13 -1.79
N MET A 182 -0.29 1.87 -1.58
CA MET A 182 -1.61 1.39 -1.16
C MET A 182 -1.59 0.89 0.28
N ASN A 183 -2.78 0.57 0.80
CA ASN A 183 -3.00 -0.06 2.10
C ASN A 183 -4.09 -1.15 2.02
N ASP A 184 -4.35 -1.80 3.14
CA ASP A 184 -5.33 -2.87 3.28
C ASP A 184 -6.79 -2.42 3.00
N LEU A 185 -7.12 -1.15 3.23
CA LEU A 185 -8.49 -0.65 3.05
C LEU A 185 -8.87 -0.46 1.58
N GLN A 186 -7.88 -0.33 0.68
CA GLN A 186 -8.13 -0.11 -0.75
C GLN A 186 -8.60 -1.37 -1.50
N TRP A 187 -8.65 -2.53 -0.84
CA TRP A 187 -9.38 -3.68 -1.37
C TRP A 187 -10.89 -3.48 -1.35
N ARG A 188 -11.40 -2.59 -0.48
CA ARG A 188 -12.82 -2.25 -0.40
C ARG A 188 -13.17 -1.19 -1.41
N ALA A 189 -14.33 -1.31 -2.02
CA ALA A 189 -14.86 -0.29 -2.91
C ALA A 189 -15.16 1.01 -2.14
N ASP A 190 -14.80 2.15 -2.73
CA ASP A 190 -15.01 3.48 -2.13
C ASP A 190 -16.51 3.84 -2.06
N SER A 191 -17.33 3.26 -2.93
CA SER A 191 -18.77 3.48 -2.96
C SER A 191 -19.54 2.17 -3.11
N PRO A 192 -20.80 2.10 -2.64
CA PRO A 192 -21.68 0.95 -2.88
C PRO A 192 -21.91 0.65 -4.37
N ALA A 193 -21.74 1.65 -5.24
CA ALA A 193 -21.88 1.48 -6.70
C ALA A 193 -20.69 0.70 -7.31
N ASP A 194 -19.52 0.80 -6.68
CA ASP A 194 -18.30 0.09 -7.08
C ASP A 194 -18.13 -1.26 -6.38
N ALA A 195 -18.97 -1.53 -5.37
CA ALA A 195 -18.99 -2.80 -4.67
C ALA A 195 -19.40 -3.95 -5.61
N LEU A 196 -19.01 -5.15 -5.26
CA LEU A 196 -19.37 -6.35 -6.03
C LEU A 196 -20.86 -6.67 -5.80
N PRO A 197 -21.75 -6.49 -6.80
CA PRO A 197 -23.17 -6.70 -6.59
C PRO A 197 -23.47 -8.11 -6.07
N GLY A 198 -24.01 -8.22 -4.85
CA GLY A 198 -24.36 -9.50 -4.23
C GLY A 198 -23.19 -10.31 -3.64
N HIS A 199 -21.96 -9.78 -3.64
CA HIS A 199 -20.76 -10.53 -3.24
C HIS A 199 -19.90 -9.82 -2.17
N GLY A 200 -20.44 -8.85 -1.43
CA GLY A 200 -19.71 -8.12 -0.40
C GLY A 200 -19.00 -6.87 -0.90
N GLN A 201 -18.20 -6.25 -0.04
CA GLN A 201 -17.53 -4.98 -0.33
C GLN A 201 -16.18 -5.17 -1.05
N ASP A 202 -15.59 -6.35 -0.93
CA ASP A 202 -14.32 -6.69 -1.58
C ASP A 202 -14.23 -8.20 -1.92
N TYR A 203 -13.13 -8.58 -2.59
CA TYR A 203 -12.89 -9.98 -2.95
C TYR A 203 -12.73 -10.90 -1.74
N GLY A 204 -12.18 -10.39 -0.63
CA GLY A 204 -12.02 -11.16 0.60
C GLY A 204 -13.36 -11.56 1.21
N GLU A 205 -14.28 -10.59 1.34
CA GLU A 205 -15.62 -10.85 1.85
C GLU A 205 -16.42 -11.79 0.94
N GLY A 206 -16.37 -11.56 -0.38
CA GLY A 206 -17.06 -12.40 -1.34
C GLY A 206 -16.58 -13.85 -1.31
N LEU A 207 -15.26 -14.07 -1.32
CA LEU A 207 -14.67 -15.41 -1.25
C LEU A 207 -14.87 -16.07 0.11
N ALA A 208 -14.98 -15.28 1.19
CA ALA A 208 -15.35 -15.81 2.51
C ALA A 208 -16.77 -16.37 2.51
N GLN A 209 -17.72 -15.63 1.96
CA GLN A 209 -19.13 -16.03 1.91
C GLN A 209 -19.36 -17.26 1.00
N GLU A 210 -18.72 -17.29 -0.16
CA GLU A 210 -19.00 -18.32 -1.17
C GLU A 210 -18.13 -19.57 -1.04
N LEU A 211 -16.87 -19.42 -0.59
CA LEU A 211 -15.90 -20.52 -0.59
C LEU A 211 -15.34 -20.83 0.81
N GLY A 212 -15.81 -20.15 1.85
CA GLY A 212 -15.46 -20.43 3.24
C GLY A 212 -14.03 -20.03 3.60
N TYR A 213 -13.44 -19.03 2.92
CA TYR A 213 -12.16 -18.46 3.29
C TYR A 213 -12.30 -17.54 4.52
N THR A 214 -11.21 -17.38 5.27
CA THR A 214 -11.07 -16.30 6.26
C THR A 214 -10.12 -15.28 5.68
N PRO A 215 -10.61 -14.06 5.32
CA PRO A 215 -9.78 -13.02 4.74
C PRO A 215 -8.92 -12.35 5.80
N VAL A 216 -7.65 -12.14 5.46
CA VAL A 216 -6.65 -11.40 6.21
C VAL A 216 -5.95 -10.47 5.25
N TYR A 217 -5.63 -9.26 5.68
CA TYR A 217 -5.07 -8.23 4.82
C TYR A 217 -3.66 -7.84 5.30
N LEU A 218 -2.71 -7.76 4.38
CA LEU A 218 -1.38 -7.27 4.69
C LEU A 218 -1.37 -5.74 4.70
N HIS A 219 -0.79 -5.16 5.73
CA HIS A 219 -0.46 -3.74 5.81
C HIS A 219 1.05 -3.60 5.98
N TYR A 220 1.72 -2.92 5.04
CA TYR A 220 3.18 -2.89 5.00
C TYR A 220 3.74 -1.62 4.34
N ASN A 221 5.02 -1.33 4.59
CA ASN A 221 5.76 -0.23 4.01
C ASN A 221 6.19 -0.57 2.58
N THR A 222 5.45 -0.08 1.60
CA THR A 222 5.71 -0.36 0.19
C THR A 222 6.96 0.34 -0.37
N GLY A 223 7.57 1.27 0.37
CA GLY A 223 8.81 1.94 -0.03
C GLY A 223 10.08 1.15 0.28
N LEU A 224 10.00 0.04 0.99
CA LEU A 224 11.14 -0.85 1.20
C LEU A 224 11.39 -1.71 -0.03
N HIS A 225 12.62 -2.24 -0.17
CA HIS A 225 12.90 -3.26 -1.16
C HIS A 225 11.91 -4.42 -1.09
N THR A 226 11.47 -4.89 -2.23
CA THR A 226 10.57 -6.04 -2.37
C THR A 226 11.07 -7.25 -1.58
N SER A 227 12.38 -7.51 -1.61
CA SER A 227 12.99 -8.62 -0.89
C SER A 227 13.02 -8.43 0.63
N VAL A 228 13.10 -7.20 1.12
CA VAL A 228 12.98 -6.89 2.56
C VAL A 228 11.56 -7.16 3.02
N ASN A 229 10.57 -6.64 2.31
CA ASN A 229 9.16 -6.92 2.57
C ASN A 229 8.84 -8.42 2.46
N GLY A 230 9.41 -9.12 1.47
CA GLY A 230 9.26 -10.56 1.30
C GLY A 230 9.78 -11.36 2.50
N GLY A 231 10.97 -11.00 3.00
CA GLY A 231 11.55 -11.63 4.19
C GLY A 231 10.72 -11.41 5.47
N GLN A 232 10.16 -10.21 5.63
CA GLN A 232 9.24 -9.88 6.74
C GLN A 232 7.92 -10.64 6.61
N LEU A 233 7.33 -10.69 5.42
CA LEU A 233 6.10 -11.44 5.16
C LEU A 233 6.29 -12.94 5.40
N ALA A 234 7.43 -13.52 4.99
CA ALA A 234 7.72 -14.91 5.25
C ALA A 234 7.72 -15.25 6.74
N ALA A 235 8.36 -14.42 7.56
CA ALA A 235 8.36 -14.58 9.01
C ALA A 235 6.97 -14.38 9.63
N LEU A 236 6.21 -13.41 9.14
CA LEU A 236 4.88 -13.11 9.64
C LEU A 236 3.86 -14.22 9.29
N LEU A 237 3.97 -14.85 8.11
CA LEU A 237 3.17 -16.00 7.73
C LEU A 237 3.47 -17.23 8.60
N GLU A 238 4.73 -17.46 8.95
CA GLU A 238 5.09 -18.54 9.86
C GLU A 238 4.44 -18.35 11.24
N GLN A 239 4.48 -17.12 11.78
CA GLN A 239 3.83 -16.77 13.04
C GLN A 239 2.29 -16.90 12.94
N LEU A 240 1.70 -16.45 11.83
CA LEU A 240 0.25 -16.56 11.62
C LEU A 240 -0.22 -18.01 11.66
N LEU A 241 0.47 -18.92 10.97
CA LEU A 241 0.08 -20.32 10.94
C LEU A 241 0.20 -20.99 12.31
N GLN A 242 1.22 -20.61 13.11
CA GLN A 242 1.37 -21.08 14.49
C GLN A 242 0.27 -20.55 15.40
N ALA A 243 -0.13 -19.30 15.23
CA ALA A 243 -1.17 -18.65 16.03
C ALA A 243 -2.60 -18.91 15.52
N TRP A 244 -2.77 -19.57 14.36
CA TRP A 244 -4.11 -19.73 13.76
C TRP A 244 -5.01 -20.58 14.65
N PRO A 245 -6.27 -20.14 14.95
CA PRO A 245 -7.12 -20.80 15.94
C PRO A 245 -7.73 -22.12 15.46
N ARG A 246 -7.54 -22.49 14.22
CA ARG A 246 -8.01 -23.73 13.59
C ARG A 246 -6.86 -24.45 12.89
N LYS A 247 -7.03 -25.74 12.62
CA LYS A 247 -6.06 -26.46 11.76
C LYS A 247 -6.06 -25.80 10.38
N VAL A 248 -4.89 -25.30 9.93
CA VAL A 248 -4.74 -24.69 8.62
C VAL A 248 -4.77 -25.80 7.55
N GLU A 249 -5.75 -25.72 6.67
CA GLU A 249 -5.95 -26.64 5.54
C GLU A 249 -5.32 -26.10 4.28
N ALA A 250 -5.54 -24.80 4.02
CA ALA A 250 -5.06 -24.10 2.84
C ALA A 250 -4.73 -22.65 3.15
N LEU A 251 -3.62 -22.16 2.59
CA LEU A 251 -3.27 -20.76 2.47
C LEU A 251 -3.37 -20.36 1.00
N THR A 252 -4.06 -19.26 0.73
CA THR A 252 -4.13 -18.61 -0.58
C THR A 252 -3.62 -17.19 -0.44
N LEU A 253 -2.69 -16.77 -1.31
CA LEU A 253 -2.24 -15.39 -1.41
C LEU A 253 -2.89 -14.75 -2.64
N LEU A 254 -3.71 -13.73 -2.43
CA LEU A 254 -4.27 -12.88 -3.48
C LEU A 254 -3.53 -11.56 -3.50
N THR A 255 -2.80 -11.29 -4.55
CA THR A 255 -1.85 -10.20 -4.60
C THR A 255 -2.16 -9.22 -5.72
N HIS A 256 -1.98 -7.93 -5.47
CA HIS A 256 -2.13 -6.89 -6.48
C HIS A 256 -0.78 -6.22 -6.75
N SER A 257 -0.42 -6.10 -8.04
CA SER A 257 0.69 -5.28 -8.45
C SER A 257 2.02 -5.67 -7.78
N MET A 258 2.73 -4.72 -7.12
CA MET A 258 3.94 -4.96 -6.34
C MET A 258 3.77 -6.07 -5.29
N GLY A 259 2.57 -6.24 -4.75
CA GLY A 259 2.27 -7.29 -3.77
C GLY A 259 2.59 -8.70 -4.28
N GLY A 260 2.48 -8.93 -5.59
CA GLY A 260 2.86 -10.20 -6.20
C GLY A 260 4.38 -10.45 -6.20
N LEU A 261 5.18 -9.41 -6.35
CA LEU A 261 6.64 -9.51 -6.21
C LEU A 261 7.02 -9.80 -4.76
N VAL A 262 6.36 -9.13 -3.80
CA VAL A 262 6.56 -9.37 -2.36
C VAL A 262 6.20 -10.81 -2.00
N ALA A 263 5.10 -11.36 -2.52
CA ALA A 263 4.69 -12.75 -2.27
C ALA A 263 5.68 -13.76 -2.88
N ARG A 264 6.19 -13.52 -4.10
CA ARG A 264 7.24 -14.35 -4.70
C ARG A 264 8.51 -14.32 -3.85
N SER A 265 8.91 -13.14 -3.41
CA SER A 265 10.07 -12.96 -2.53
C SER A 265 9.88 -13.66 -1.18
N ALA A 266 8.67 -13.57 -0.58
CA ALA A 266 8.36 -14.26 0.66
C ALA A 266 8.48 -15.77 0.54
N TRP A 267 7.92 -16.35 -0.55
CA TRP A 267 8.05 -17.78 -0.79
C TRP A 267 9.51 -18.21 -0.94
N HIS A 268 10.28 -17.48 -1.72
CA HIS A 268 11.70 -17.79 -1.93
C HIS A 268 12.51 -17.68 -0.62
N SER A 269 12.27 -16.63 0.17
CA SER A 269 12.87 -16.46 1.50
C SER A 269 12.50 -17.60 2.44
N ALA A 270 11.24 -18.02 2.43
CA ALA A 270 10.74 -19.12 3.25
C ALA A 270 11.37 -20.47 2.86
N ALA A 271 11.44 -20.76 1.56
CA ALA A 271 12.07 -21.97 1.05
C ALA A 271 13.56 -22.03 1.44
N ALA A 272 14.29 -20.92 1.27
CA ALA A 272 15.70 -20.85 1.65
C ALA A 272 15.94 -21.01 3.18
N ARG A 273 14.96 -20.67 4.01
CA ARG A 273 15.03 -20.73 5.48
C ARG A 273 14.35 -21.98 6.08
N GLY A 274 13.82 -22.87 5.24
CA GLY A 274 13.14 -24.09 5.70
C GLY A 274 11.86 -23.83 6.51
N MET A 275 11.12 -22.76 6.23
CA MET A 275 9.88 -22.44 6.91
C MET A 275 8.75 -23.40 6.51
N HIS A 276 7.72 -23.54 7.36
CA HIS A 276 6.68 -24.55 7.20
C HIS A 276 5.46 -24.04 6.39
N TRP A 277 5.16 -22.73 6.42
CA TRP A 277 3.98 -22.19 5.76
C TRP A 277 3.91 -22.47 4.24
N PRO A 278 5.04 -22.60 3.48
CA PRO A 278 4.97 -22.94 2.06
C PRO A 278 4.23 -24.26 1.78
N SER A 279 4.28 -25.23 2.70
CA SER A 279 3.57 -26.52 2.57
C SER A 279 2.04 -26.38 2.61
N ARG A 280 1.54 -25.25 3.12
CA ARG A 280 0.11 -24.93 3.19
C ARG A 280 -0.34 -24.04 2.04
N LEU A 281 0.58 -23.45 1.29
CA LEU A 281 0.26 -22.58 0.15
C LEU A 281 -0.33 -23.40 -1.00
N ARG A 282 -1.61 -23.15 -1.32
CA ARG A 282 -2.33 -23.83 -2.41
C ARG A 282 -2.39 -22.96 -3.65
N HIS A 283 -2.68 -21.67 -3.46
CA HIS A 283 -2.85 -20.75 -4.58
C HIS A 283 -2.02 -19.49 -4.33
N LEU A 284 -1.39 -19.02 -5.40
CA LEU A 284 -0.73 -17.72 -5.46
C LEU A 284 -1.28 -16.98 -6.68
N VAL A 285 -2.13 -15.99 -6.43
CA VAL A 285 -2.86 -15.25 -7.45
C VAL A 285 -2.23 -13.87 -7.62
N PHE A 286 -1.94 -13.52 -8.87
CA PHE A 286 -1.33 -12.27 -9.27
C PHE A 286 -2.31 -11.43 -10.07
N LEU A 287 -2.68 -10.26 -9.56
CA LEU A 287 -3.48 -9.26 -10.27
C LEU A 287 -2.56 -8.13 -10.75
N GLY A 288 -2.30 -8.05 -12.04
CA GLY A 288 -1.49 -6.99 -12.63
C GLY A 288 -0.06 -6.89 -12.08
N THR A 289 0.56 -8.01 -11.69
CA THR A 289 1.90 -8.01 -11.09
C THR A 289 2.97 -7.76 -12.16
N PRO A 290 3.86 -6.76 -11.98
CA PRO A 290 4.93 -6.46 -12.92
C PRO A 290 6.11 -7.45 -12.75
N HIS A 291 5.94 -8.70 -13.18
CA HIS A 291 6.93 -9.77 -12.98
C HIS A 291 8.30 -9.45 -13.58
N HIS A 292 8.32 -8.73 -14.70
CA HIS A 292 9.51 -8.25 -15.40
C HIS A 292 9.60 -6.72 -15.41
N GLY A 293 8.98 -6.11 -14.42
CA GLY A 293 8.98 -4.67 -14.20
C GLY A 293 7.99 -3.91 -15.07
N ALA A 294 8.06 -2.61 -14.92
CA ALA A 294 7.35 -1.63 -15.72
C ALA A 294 8.33 -0.54 -16.19
N PRO A 295 8.19 0.02 -17.41
CA PRO A 295 9.07 1.07 -17.90
C PRO A 295 9.13 2.25 -16.93
N LEU A 296 10.35 2.71 -16.59
CA LEU A 296 10.58 3.82 -15.64
C LEU A 296 9.93 5.13 -16.06
N GLU A 297 9.77 5.34 -17.34
CA GLU A 297 9.05 6.50 -17.91
C GLU A 297 7.58 6.49 -17.47
N LYS A 298 7.00 5.30 -17.22
CA LYS A 298 5.67 5.13 -16.65
C LYS A 298 5.66 5.15 -15.12
N VAL A 299 6.81 5.06 -14.43
CA VAL A 299 6.86 5.11 -12.96
C VAL A 299 6.47 6.49 -12.42
N GLY A 300 6.78 7.57 -13.14
CA GLY A 300 6.22 8.90 -12.83
C GLY A 300 4.70 8.90 -12.94
N SER A 301 4.16 8.35 -14.04
CA SER A 301 2.72 8.19 -14.24
C SER A 301 2.10 7.15 -13.29
N TRP A 302 2.88 6.22 -12.76
CA TRP A 302 2.49 5.27 -11.70
C TRP A 302 2.15 5.99 -10.40
N VAL A 303 3.09 6.81 -9.92
CA VAL A 303 2.89 7.64 -8.73
C VAL A 303 1.71 8.59 -8.98
N ASP A 304 1.62 9.20 -10.18
CA ASP A 304 0.52 10.06 -10.57
C ASP A 304 -0.83 9.31 -10.63
N THR A 305 -0.87 8.10 -11.14
CA THR A 305 -2.10 7.31 -11.26
C THR A 305 -2.59 6.80 -9.91
N VAL A 306 -1.69 6.21 -9.10
CA VAL A 306 -2.05 5.65 -7.79
C VAL A 306 -2.36 6.77 -6.79
N LEU A 307 -1.58 7.87 -6.80
CA LEU A 307 -1.76 8.99 -5.89
C LEU A 307 -2.72 10.05 -6.43
N GLY A 308 -2.88 10.14 -7.75
CA GLY A 308 -3.71 11.16 -8.40
C GLY A 308 -5.21 10.93 -8.26
N SER A 309 -5.63 9.69 -8.00
CA SER A 309 -7.04 9.32 -7.80
C SER A 309 -7.63 9.89 -6.50
N ASN A 310 -6.78 10.21 -5.50
CA ASN A 310 -7.21 10.78 -4.23
C ASN A 310 -6.63 12.20 -4.04
N PRO A 311 -7.48 13.25 -3.83
CA PRO A 311 -7.03 14.63 -3.62
C PRO A 311 -6.02 14.81 -2.48
N LEU A 312 -6.06 13.94 -1.45
CA LEU A 312 -5.14 13.99 -0.30
C LEU A 312 -3.74 13.46 -0.65
N THR A 313 -3.64 12.52 -1.56
CA THR A 313 -2.38 11.89 -1.95
C THR A 313 -1.73 12.56 -3.18
N ARG A 314 -2.51 13.33 -3.95
CA ARG A 314 -2.07 14.07 -5.14
C ARG A 314 -0.80 14.94 -4.96
N PRO A 315 -0.53 15.59 -3.80
CA PRO A 315 0.71 16.34 -3.61
C PRO A 315 1.98 15.49 -3.69
N PHE A 316 1.89 14.18 -3.37
CA PHE A 316 3.03 13.26 -3.43
C PHE A 316 3.42 12.88 -4.86
N ALA A 317 2.48 12.95 -5.81
CA ALA A 317 2.74 12.72 -7.21
C ALA A 317 3.80 13.68 -7.80
N LYS A 318 3.89 14.89 -7.27
CA LYS A 318 4.83 15.93 -7.74
C LYS A 318 6.29 15.73 -7.27
N ILE A 319 6.54 14.74 -6.42
CA ILE A 319 7.89 14.44 -5.87
C ILE A 319 8.62 13.39 -6.74
N GLY A 320 8.31 13.30 -7.99
CA GLY A 320 8.78 12.30 -8.94
C GLY A 320 10.32 12.14 -9.11
N GLN A 321 11.13 12.88 -8.33
CA GLN A 321 12.58 12.71 -8.26
C GLN A 321 13.04 11.91 -7.03
N ILE A 322 12.21 11.76 -6.01
CA ILE A 322 12.51 10.95 -4.83
C ILE A 322 11.93 9.57 -5.07
N ARG A 323 12.78 8.59 -5.28
CA ARG A 323 12.37 7.20 -5.54
C ARG A 323 12.79 6.33 -4.36
N SER A 324 11.82 5.82 -3.62
CA SER A 324 12.07 4.80 -2.60
C SER A 324 12.64 3.52 -3.22
N ALA A 325 13.20 2.67 -2.38
CA ALA A 325 13.70 1.36 -2.79
C ALA A 325 12.61 0.52 -3.48
N GLY A 326 11.38 0.53 -2.96
CA GLY A 326 10.24 -0.16 -3.57
C GLY A 326 9.90 0.33 -4.98
N ILE A 327 9.97 1.66 -5.20
CA ILE A 327 9.78 2.23 -6.55
C ILE A 327 10.88 1.76 -7.51
N THR A 328 12.15 1.76 -7.08
CA THR A 328 13.25 1.35 -7.94
C THR A 328 13.22 -0.13 -8.29
N ASP A 329 12.73 -0.96 -7.37
CA ASP A 329 12.57 -2.41 -7.61
C ASP A 329 11.55 -2.72 -8.71
N LEU A 330 10.54 -1.86 -8.91
CA LEU A 330 9.55 -2.05 -9.97
C LEU A 330 10.12 -1.88 -11.38
N ARG A 331 11.32 -1.31 -11.52
CA ARG A 331 11.95 -1.13 -12.84
C ARG A 331 12.12 -2.46 -13.57
N TYR A 332 12.59 -3.46 -12.86
CA TYR A 332 12.84 -4.80 -13.39
C TYR A 332 11.92 -5.86 -12.75
N GLY A 333 11.20 -5.52 -11.68
CA GLY A 333 10.44 -6.47 -10.88
C GLY A 333 11.34 -7.28 -9.96
N ASN A 334 12.20 -6.62 -9.18
CA ASN A 334 13.13 -7.25 -8.24
C ASN A 334 12.42 -8.13 -7.21
N VAL A 335 12.97 -9.30 -6.94
CA VAL A 335 12.41 -10.31 -6.01
C VAL A 335 13.42 -10.71 -4.95
N LEU A 336 14.72 -10.75 -5.30
CA LEU A 336 15.79 -11.23 -4.43
C LEU A 336 16.65 -10.09 -3.88
N PRO A 337 17.31 -10.26 -2.72
CA PRO A 337 18.33 -9.31 -2.27
C PRO A 337 19.45 -9.10 -3.29
N ALA A 338 19.88 -10.17 -3.99
CA ALA A 338 20.91 -10.11 -5.02
C ALA A 338 20.53 -9.21 -6.22
N ASP A 339 19.24 -8.91 -6.42
CA ASP A 339 18.80 -8.10 -7.55
C ASP A 339 19.18 -6.61 -7.40
N TRP A 340 19.47 -6.15 -6.18
CA TRP A 340 19.81 -4.75 -5.89
C TRP A 340 21.07 -4.56 -5.04
N GLN A 341 21.49 -5.56 -4.27
CA GLN A 341 22.69 -5.45 -3.43
C GLN A 341 23.95 -5.25 -4.30
N GLY A 342 24.75 -4.26 -3.93
CA GLY A 342 25.99 -3.93 -4.66
C GLY A 342 25.78 -3.16 -5.97
N ALA A 343 24.55 -2.84 -6.36
CA ALA A 343 24.23 -2.04 -7.53
C ALA A 343 23.73 -0.65 -7.14
N ASP A 344 24.06 0.37 -7.96
CA ASP A 344 23.43 1.67 -7.84
C ASP A 344 21.97 1.57 -8.36
N ARG A 345 21.01 1.71 -7.46
CA ARG A 345 19.57 1.60 -7.77
C ARG A 345 19.07 2.67 -8.76
N PHE A 346 19.83 3.74 -8.95
CA PHE A 346 19.49 4.81 -9.91
C PHE A 346 20.16 4.62 -11.27
N SER A 347 21.19 3.77 -11.36
CA SER A 347 21.86 3.50 -12.62
C SER A 347 20.94 2.76 -13.59
N GLY A 348 20.98 3.17 -14.87
CA GLY A 348 20.36 2.44 -15.97
C GLY A 348 21.30 1.32 -16.46
N GLY A 349 20.74 0.21 -16.91
CA GLY A 349 21.54 -0.88 -17.49
C GLY A 349 20.67 -2.05 -17.94
N PRO A 350 21.26 -3.06 -18.55
CA PRO A 350 20.55 -4.29 -18.90
C PRO A 350 20.09 -5.00 -17.62
N ASP A 351 18.97 -5.72 -17.73
CA ASP A 351 18.49 -6.60 -16.64
C ASP A 351 19.47 -7.76 -16.44
N ARG A 352 20.16 -7.79 -15.29
CA ARG A 352 21.15 -8.82 -14.92
C ARG A 352 20.64 -9.76 -13.82
N ARG A 353 19.38 -9.65 -13.42
CA ARG A 353 18.81 -10.47 -12.37
C ARG A 353 18.83 -11.96 -12.74
N PRO A 354 19.08 -12.86 -11.79
CA PRO A 354 18.90 -14.28 -12.04
C PRO A 354 17.42 -14.62 -12.28
N PRO A 355 17.11 -15.64 -13.11
CA PRO A 355 15.76 -16.15 -13.24
C PRO A 355 15.24 -16.67 -11.89
N VAL A 356 14.02 -16.25 -11.49
CA VAL A 356 13.36 -16.74 -10.29
C VAL A 356 12.06 -17.43 -10.70
N PRO A 357 12.00 -18.77 -10.66
CA PRO A 357 10.82 -19.51 -11.09
C PRO A 357 9.62 -19.28 -10.16
N LEU A 358 8.45 -19.70 -10.61
CA LEU A 358 7.25 -19.78 -9.77
C LEU A 358 7.40 -20.90 -8.74
N PRO A 359 6.68 -20.81 -7.58
CA PRO A 359 6.65 -21.85 -6.58
C PRO A 359 6.25 -23.22 -7.14
N ALA A 360 7.08 -24.24 -6.94
CA ALA A 360 6.75 -25.59 -7.32
C ALA A 360 5.62 -26.14 -6.43
N GLY A 361 4.68 -26.88 -7.03
CA GLY A 361 3.55 -27.49 -6.31
C GLY A 361 2.44 -26.53 -5.87
N VAL A 362 2.54 -25.23 -6.22
CA VAL A 362 1.54 -24.20 -5.94
C VAL A 362 0.79 -23.85 -7.22
N ALA A 363 -0.53 -23.71 -7.14
CA ALA A 363 -1.31 -23.19 -8.25
C ALA A 363 -1.09 -21.67 -8.40
N CYS A 364 -0.17 -21.30 -9.30
CA CYS A 364 0.10 -19.90 -9.64
C CYS A 364 -0.85 -19.45 -10.76
N LEU A 365 -1.57 -18.35 -10.52
CA LEU A 365 -2.66 -17.83 -11.34
C LEU A 365 -2.37 -16.37 -11.70
N ALA A 366 -2.37 -16.02 -12.99
CA ALA A 366 -2.06 -14.66 -13.46
C ALA A 366 -3.29 -14.01 -14.09
N VAL A 367 -3.71 -12.88 -13.53
CA VAL A 367 -4.68 -11.96 -14.13
C VAL A 367 -3.91 -10.74 -14.62
N ALA A 368 -3.83 -10.58 -15.92
CA ALA A 368 -3.36 -9.35 -16.55
C ALA A 368 -4.56 -8.49 -16.96
N ALA A 369 -4.35 -7.19 -17.21
CA ALA A 369 -5.40 -6.32 -17.70
C ALA A 369 -4.92 -5.43 -18.85
N THR A 370 -5.87 -4.95 -19.63
CA THR A 370 -5.61 -4.01 -20.71
C THR A 370 -6.73 -2.99 -20.83
N LEU A 371 -6.37 -1.74 -21.09
CA LEU A 371 -7.35 -0.66 -21.35
C LEU A 371 -8.14 -0.88 -22.65
N GLY A 372 -7.52 -1.56 -23.62
CA GLY A 372 -8.16 -1.91 -24.89
C GLY A 372 -8.98 -3.19 -24.80
N ARG A 373 -9.71 -3.51 -25.87
CA ARG A 373 -10.38 -4.81 -26.05
C ARG A 373 -9.43 -5.77 -26.75
N VAL A 374 -9.11 -6.88 -26.10
CA VAL A 374 -8.37 -8.00 -26.70
C VAL A 374 -9.38 -9.12 -26.95
N PRO A 375 -9.51 -9.63 -28.17
CA PRO A 375 -10.35 -10.81 -28.44
C PRO A 375 -9.83 -12.01 -27.62
N ALA A 376 -10.75 -12.77 -27.00
CA ALA A 376 -10.40 -13.90 -26.14
C ALA A 376 -9.49 -14.95 -26.84
N ALA A 377 -9.65 -15.11 -28.15
CA ALA A 377 -8.81 -16.00 -28.97
C ALA A 377 -7.36 -15.49 -29.17
N ALA A 378 -7.08 -14.23 -28.89
CA ALA A 378 -5.74 -13.65 -29.03
C ALA A 378 -4.88 -13.81 -27.77
N ALA A 379 -5.47 -14.20 -26.65
CA ALA A 379 -4.79 -14.28 -25.35
C ALA A 379 -3.92 -15.56 -25.20
N ALA A 380 -4.20 -16.62 -25.95
CA ALA A 380 -3.46 -17.87 -25.87
C ALA A 380 -2.23 -17.87 -26.79
N GLY A 381 -1.02 -17.81 -26.22
CA GLY A 381 0.22 -18.16 -26.90
C GLY A 381 0.88 -17.08 -27.77
N ARG A 382 0.45 -15.81 -27.74
CA ARG A 382 1.09 -14.71 -28.51
C ARG A 382 1.99 -13.86 -27.64
N GLN A 383 3.15 -13.45 -28.22
CA GLN A 383 3.91 -12.29 -27.70
C GLN A 383 3.05 -11.04 -27.89
N PHE A 384 2.71 -10.39 -26.79
CA PHE A 384 1.95 -9.16 -26.81
C PHE A 384 2.91 -7.97 -27.04
N ASP A 385 2.46 -7.01 -27.84
CA ASP A 385 3.14 -5.74 -27.97
C ASP A 385 3.36 -5.09 -26.58
N ALA A 386 4.58 -4.63 -26.30
CA ALA A 386 4.94 -3.99 -25.04
C ALA A 386 4.07 -2.75 -24.73
N ALA A 387 3.39 -2.20 -25.73
CA ALA A 387 2.45 -1.07 -25.58
C ALA A 387 1.11 -1.45 -24.95
N LEU A 388 0.72 -2.74 -25.00
CA LEU A 388 -0.53 -3.23 -24.42
C LEU A 388 -0.37 -3.48 -22.92
N GLY A 389 -1.33 -2.99 -22.12
CA GLY A 389 -1.37 -3.20 -20.68
C GLY A 389 -2.50 -2.41 -20.00
N ASP A 390 -2.51 -2.44 -18.70
CA ASP A 390 -3.52 -1.83 -17.83
C ASP A 390 -3.29 -0.32 -17.56
N GLY A 391 -2.38 0.29 -18.32
CA GLY A 391 -1.94 1.68 -18.16
C GLY A 391 -0.65 1.83 -17.35
N LEU A 392 -0.31 0.86 -16.51
CA LEU A 392 0.89 0.86 -15.65
C LEU A 392 1.82 -0.32 -15.96
N VAL A 393 1.29 -1.52 -16.02
CA VAL A 393 2.04 -2.76 -16.21
C VAL A 393 1.81 -3.28 -17.64
N PRO A 394 2.88 -3.56 -18.41
CA PRO A 394 2.75 -4.20 -19.71
C PRO A 394 2.12 -5.60 -19.58
N LEU A 395 1.27 -5.96 -20.52
CA LEU A 395 0.54 -7.24 -20.54
C LEU A 395 1.52 -8.43 -20.46
N ALA A 396 2.60 -8.39 -21.23
CA ALA A 396 3.64 -9.40 -21.21
C ALA A 396 4.27 -9.55 -19.82
N SER A 397 4.59 -8.43 -19.16
CA SER A 397 5.15 -8.44 -17.80
C SER A 397 4.17 -9.05 -16.78
N ALA A 398 2.87 -8.71 -16.88
CA ALA A 398 1.84 -9.24 -15.99
C ALA A 398 1.59 -10.75 -16.19
N LEU A 399 1.82 -11.27 -17.40
CA LEU A 399 1.73 -12.70 -17.73
C LEU A 399 3.08 -13.43 -17.57
N GLY A 400 4.11 -12.77 -17.05
CA GLY A 400 5.42 -13.37 -16.82
C GLY A 400 6.18 -13.71 -18.11
N GLN A 401 5.83 -13.09 -19.23
CA GLN A 401 6.52 -13.27 -20.52
C GLN A 401 7.77 -12.38 -20.59
N HIS A 402 8.86 -12.90 -21.10
CA HIS A 402 10.12 -12.18 -21.27
C HIS A 402 10.77 -12.55 -22.61
N ALA A 403 11.58 -11.64 -23.17
CA ALA A 403 12.33 -11.90 -24.40
C ALA A 403 13.34 -13.07 -24.26
N GLU A 404 13.96 -13.16 -23.09
CA GLU A 404 14.81 -14.30 -22.73
C GLU A 404 13.93 -15.43 -22.17
N VAL A 405 13.87 -16.56 -22.85
CA VAL A 405 13.04 -17.72 -22.51
C VAL A 405 13.30 -18.20 -21.07
N ALA A 406 14.55 -18.19 -20.61
CA ALA A 406 14.93 -18.60 -19.27
C ALA A 406 14.31 -17.75 -18.16
N ARG A 407 13.85 -16.55 -18.48
CA ARG A 407 13.17 -15.63 -17.54
C ARG A 407 11.65 -15.73 -17.58
N CYS A 408 11.09 -16.39 -18.60
CA CYS A 408 9.65 -16.57 -18.70
C CYS A 408 9.13 -17.36 -17.50
N LEU A 409 8.06 -16.87 -16.89
CA LEU A 409 7.37 -17.60 -15.84
C LEU A 409 6.41 -18.62 -16.46
N ALA A 410 6.55 -19.87 -16.06
CA ALA A 410 5.79 -21.00 -16.64
C ALA A 410 4.37 -21.05 -16.07
N PHE A 411 3.56 -20.03 -16.31
CA PHE A 411 2.13 -20.11 -16.02
C PHE A 411 1.43 -21.06 -17.01
N PRO A 412 0.70 -22.08 -16.58
CA PRO A 412 -0.16 -22.86 -17.46
C PRO A 412 -1.19 -21.97 -18.16
N THR A 413 -1.57 -22.31 -19.39
CA THR A 413 -2.48 -21.48 -20.21
C THR A 413 -3.86 -21.30 -19.57
N ASP A 414 -4.37 -22.33 -18.91
CA ASP A 414 -5.64 -22.33 -18.16
C ASP A 414 -5.59 -21.51 -16.87
N ARG A 415 -4.38 -21.10 -16.46
CA ARG A 415 -4.10 -20.28 -15.27
C ARG A 415 -3.69 -18.86 -15.61
N GLN A 416 -3.90 -18.46 -16.84
CA GLN A 416 -3.70 -17.09 -17.33
C GLN A 416 -5.04 -16.52 -17.80
N TRP A 417 -5.31 -15.27 -17.43
CA TRP A 417 -6.51 -14.59 -17.89
C TRP A 417 -6.25 -13.11 -18.10
N VAL A 418 -6.93 -12.52 -19.12
CA VAL A 418 -6.77 -11.10 -19.46
C VAL A 418 -8.11 -10.38 -19.27
N ALA A 419 -8.15 -9.41 -18.37
CA ALA A 419 -9.27 -8.52 -18.17
C ALA A 419 -9.22 -7.36 -19.20
N SER A 420 -10.08 -7.43 -20.21
CA SER A 420 -10.18 -6.39 -21.24
C SER A 420 -10.95 -5.18 -20.75
N GLY A 421 -10.56 -3.97 -21.19
CA GLY A 421 -11.22 -2.72 -20.81
C GLY A 421 -11.05 -2.39 -19.31
N THR A 422 -9.99 -2.91 -18.68
CA THR A 422 -9.76 -2.81 -17.25
C THR A 422 -8.42 -2.14 -16.99
N GLY A 423 -8.43 -1.08 -16.19
CA GLY A 423 -7.21 -0.40 -15.75
C GLY A 423 -6.62 -1.06 -14.51
N HIS A 424 -5.37 -0.70 -14.17
CA HIS A 424 -4.60 -1.31 -13.09
C HIS A 424 -5.30 -1.32 -11.74
N ILE A 425 -5.86 -0.19 -11.32
CA ILE A 425 -6.58 -0.08 -10.04
C ILE A 425 -7.96 -0.76 -10.11
N ALA A 426 -8.61 -0.72 -11.28
CA ALA A 426 -9.90 -1.38 -11.47
C ALA A 426 -9.84 -2.90 -11.31
N LEU A 427 -8.65 -3.51 -11.37
CA LEU A 427 -8.44 -4.93 -11.03
C LEU A 427 -8.88 -5.30 -9.61
N LEU A 428 -8.96 -4.34 -8.69
CA LEU A 428 -9.36 -4.56 -7.29
C LEU A 428 -10.87 -4.68 -7.09
N HIS A 429 -11.68 -4.14 -8.03
CA HIS A 429 -13.14 -4.02 -7.87
C HIS A 429 -13.91 -4.53 -9.09
N SER A 430 -13.27 -5.28 -9.99
CA SER A 430 -13.87 -5.78 -11.22
C SER A 430 -14.67 -7.06 -10.98
N LEU A 431 -15.99 -7.04 -11.23
CA LEU A 431 -16.84 -8.22 -11.13
C LEU A 431 -16.37 -9.37 -12.04
N PRO A 432 -15.96 -9.16 -13.31
CA PRO A 432 -15.38 -10.22 -14.12
C PRO A 432 -14.12 -10.84 -13.52
N VAL A 433 -13.24 -10.02 -12.89
CA VAL A 433 -12.06 -10.52 -12.17
C VAL A 433 -12.49 -11.38 -10.99
N TYR A 434 -13.45 -10.92 -10.16
CA TYR A 434 -14.00 -11.69 -9.06
C TYR A 434 -14.55 -13.05 -9.50
N GLN A 435 -15.35 -13.06 -10.57
CA GLN A 435 -15.92 -14.30 -11.12
C GLN A 435 -14.84 -15.26 -11.60
N GLN A 436 -13.74 -14.75 -12.14
CA GLN A 436 -12.60 -15.57 -12.54
C GLN A 436 -11.86 -16.14 -11.32
N LEU A 437 -11.63 -15.31 -10.29
CA LEU A 437 -11.05 -15.76 -9.02
C LEU A 437 -11.88 -16.86 -8.37
N ARG A 438 -13.19 -16.65 -8.29
CA ARG A 438 -14.11 -17.64 -7.74
C ARG A 438 -14.02 -18.99 -8.46
N ARG A 439 -13.96 -18.98 -9.79
CA ARG A 439 -13.81 -20.22 -10.58
C ARG A 439 -12.51 -20.95 -10.32
N TRP A 440 -11.43 -20.22 -10.11
CA TRP A 440 -10.11 -20.80 -9.87
C TRP A 440 -9.91 -21.30 -8.45
N LEU A 441 -10.58 -20.70 -7.47
CA LEU A 441 -10.41 -20.96 -6.04
C LEU A 441 -11.50 -21.87 -5.44
N ALA A 442 -12.53 -22.20 -6.21
CA ALA A 442 -13.57 -23.19 -5.86
C ALA A 442 -13.01 -24.66 -5.94
#